data_301737b9de6c8406bf2475691ceb0e5d
#
_entry.id   301737b9de6c8406bf2475691ceb0e5d
#
_cell.length_a   1.000
_cell.length_b   1.000
_cell.length_c   1.000
_cell.angle_alpha   90.00
_cell.angle_beta   90.00
_cell.angle_gamma   90.00
#
_symmetry.space_group_name_H-M   'P 1'
#
loop_
_entity.id
_entity.type
_entity.pdbx_description
1 polymer ?
#
loop_
_entity_poly.entity_id
_entity_poly.type
_entity_poly.pdbx_seq_one_letter_code
_entity_poly.pdbx_strand_id
1 'polypeptide(L)'
;WIFGNYVEPSSLGLCDFDALDCYDPNNKGANALFFSASGWWPYFRDTGLPILIGETGSPAGTKQPGFAAEMRAACLARPQIRVACWWNQQFTGNPDYRMTAATVSTWLP
;
A
#
# COMPACT_ATOMS: atom_id res chain seq x y z
N TRP A 1 -13.09 5.46 4.12
CA TRP A 1 -12.06 5.89 5.06
C TRP A 1 -11.64 7.30 4.67
N ILE A 2 -11.75 8.25 5.60
CA ILE A 2 -11.33 9.65 5.39
C ILE A 2 -9.98 9.79 6.12
N PHE A 3 -8.90 9.55 5.42
CA PHE A 3 -7.54 9.58 5.98
C PHE A 3 -7.14 10.95 6.57
N GLY A 4 -7.70 12.04 6.04
CA GLY A 4 -7.41 13.39 6.53
C GLY A 4 -7.77 13.69 7.98
N ASN A 5 -8.48 12.77 8.67
CA ASN A 5 -8.86 12.93 10.07
C ASN A 5 -7.96 12.15 11.05
N TYR A 6 -6.94 11.45 10.56
CA TYR A 6 -6.12 10.58 11.44
C TYR A 6 -4.70 11.10 11.68
N VAL A 7 -4.25 12.09 10.92
CA VAL A 7 -2.95 12.70 11.14
C VAL A 7 -3.17 14.12 11.66
N GLU A 8 -3.06 14.28 12.94
CA GLU A 8 -3.01 15.61 13.56
C GLU A 8 -1.69 16.28 13.16
N PRO A 9 -1.71 17.43 12.45
CA PRO A 9 -0.49 18.15 12.09
C PRO A 9 0.45 18.42 13.28
N SER A 10 -0.12 18.61 14.46
CA SER A 10 0.63 18.80 15.71
C SER A 10 1.41 17.56 16.17
N SER A 11 1.04 16.35 15.72
CA SER A 11 1.73 15.11 16.08
C SER A 11 2.87 14.75 15.12
N LEU A 12 2.95 15.38 13.94
CA LEU A 12 3.98 15.08 12.93
C LEU A 12 5.41 15.31 13.45
N GLY A 13 5.61 16.29 14.32
CA GLY A 13 6.91 16.53 14.96
C GLY A 13 7.30 15.52 16.04
N LEU A 14 6.42 14.58 16.38
CA LEU A 14 6.62 13.54 17.38
C LEU A 14 6.84 12.15 16.78
N CYS A 15 6.76 12.03 15.44
CA CYS A 15 6.87 10.77 14.73
C CYS A 15 8.14 10.73 13.88
N ASP A 16 8.83 9.58 13.88
CA ASP A 16 9.99 9.33 13.03
C ASP A 16 9.59 8.82 11.63
N PHE A 17 8.37 8.31 11.48
CA PHE A 17 7.80 7.79 10.23
C PHE A 17 6.28 7.75 10.28
N ASP A 18 5.66 7.72 9.12
CA ASP A 18 4.25 7.39 8.94
C ASP A 18 4.09 5.92 8.53
N ALA A 19 3.04 5.26 9.02
CA ALA A 19 2.72 3.89 8.63
C ALA A 19 1.24 3.76 8.24
N LEU A 20 0.98 2.90 7.25
CA LEU A 20 -0.38 2.64 6.80
C LEU A 20 -0.51 1.24 6.18
N ASP A 21 -1.75 0.77 6.10
CA ASP A 21 -2.12 -0.47 5.44
C ASP A 21 -2.90 -0.18 4.16
N CYS A 22 -2.55 -0.87 3.08
CA CYS A 22 -3.04 -0.61 1.73
C CYS A 22 -3.61 -1.87 1.09
N TYR A 23 -4.88 -2.14 1.29
CA TYR A 23 -5.56 -3.28 0.68
C TYR A 23 -6.46 -2.91 -0.49
N ASP A 24 -6.48 -3.77 -1.52
CA ASP A 24 -7.39 -3.67 -2.66
C ASP A 24 -8.35 -4.87 -2.74
N PRO A 25 -9.36 -4.94 -1.88
CA PRO A 25 -10.29 -6.07 -1.86
C PRO A 25 -11.16 -6.18 -3.14
N ASN A 26 -11.21 -5.13 -3.93
CA ASN A 26 -12.08 -5.01 -5.11
C ASN A 26 -11.31 -5.03 -6.44
N ASN A 27 -10.00 -5.29 -6.41
CA ASN A 27 -9.14 -5.35 -7.62
C ASN A 27 -9.20 -4.08 -8.50
N LYS A 28 -9.19 -2.90 -7.88
CA LYS A 28 -9.17 -1.60 -8.56
C LYS A 28 -7.79 -1.16 -9.03
N GLY A 29 -6.74 -1.76 -8.47
CA GLY A 29 -5.34 -1.41 -8.72
C GLY A 29 -4.77 -0.41 -7.71
N ALA A 30 -3.46 -0.52 -7.48
CA ALA A 30 -2.76 0.30 -6.49
C ALA A 30 -2.76 1.79 -6.87
N ASN A 31 -2.54 2.09 -8.14
CA ASN A 31 -2.51 3.47 -8.62
C ASN A 31 -3.85 4.17 -8.43
N ALA A 32 -4.96 3.50 -8.74
CA ALA A 32 -6.30 4.08 -8.60
C ALA A 32 -6.66 4.35 -7.14
N LEU A 33 -6.31 3.45 -6.22
CA LEU A 33 -6.71 3.54 -4.83
C LEU A 33 -5.78 4.41 -3.98
N PHE A 34 -4.47 4.29 -4.19
CA PHE A 34 -3.52 4.84 -3.23
C PHE A 34 -2.72 6.02 -3.79
N PHE A 35 -2.34 5.95 -5.05
CA PHE A 35 -1.39 6.90 -5.63
C PHE A 35 -2.02 7.95 -6.55
N SER A 36 -3.32 7.89 -6.79
CA SER A 36 -4.07 8.93 -7.52
C SER A 36 -4.23 10.20 -6.68
N ALA A 37 -4.69 11.27 -7.32
CA ALA A 37 -4.96 12.53 -6.63
C ALA A 37 -6.03 12.41 -5.53
N SER A 38 -6.93 11.42 -5.64
CA SER A 38 -7.95 11.13 -4.63
C SER A 38 -7.57 10.00 -3.67
N GLY A 39 -6.37 9.42 -3.84
CA GLY A 39 -5.85 8.40 -2.94
C GLY A 39 -5.23 8.99 -1.67
N TRP A 40 -4.55 8.15 -0.91
CA TRP A 40 -3.90 8.60 0.32
C TRP A 40 -2.54 9.29 0.09
N TRP A 41 -1.86 9.05 -1.03
CA TRP A 41 -0.52 9.56 -1.30
C TRP A 41 -0.38 11.08 -1.13
N PRO A 42 -1.30 11.94 -1.63
CA PRO A 42 -1.18 13.39 -1.42
C PRO A 42 -1.08 13.82 0.04
N TYR A 43 -1.74 13.09 0.95
CA TYR A 43 -1.71 13.42 2.38
C TYR A 43 -0.37 13.08 3.03
N PHE A 44 0.21 11.92 2.70
CA PHE A 44 1.46 11.46 3.30
C PHE A 44 2.70 12.07 2.64
N ARG A 45 2.63 12.36 1.35
CA ARG A 45 3.72 13.03 0.63
C ARG A 45 4.17 14.30 1.32
N ASP A 46 3.23 15.10 1.78
CA ASP A 46 3.46 16.45 2.28
C ASP A 46 3.92 16.47 3.75
N THR A 47 3.90 15.33 4.45
CA THR A 47 4.45 15.22 5.80
C THR A 47 5.98 15.27 5.82
N GLY A 48 6.63 14.88 4.73
CA GLY A 48 8.08 14.77 4.63
C GLY A 48 8.69 13.59 5.40
N LEU A 49 7.88 12.82 6.14
CA LEU A 49 8.34 11.67 6.92
C LEU A 49 8.56 10.44 6.03
N PRO A 50 9.48 9.54 6.40
CA PRO A 50 9.57 8.21 5.80
C PRO A 50 8.23 7.47 5.95
N ILE A 51 7.83 6.72 4.92
CA ILE A 51 6.57 5.99 4.89
C ILE A 51 6.84 4.49 4.92
N LEU A 52 6.13 3.80 5.81
CA LEU A 52 6.07 2.35 5.86
C LEU A 52 4.67 1.90 5.41
N ILE A 53 4.59 1.07 4.39
CA ILE A 53 3.39 0.32 4.08
C ILE A 53 3.50 -0.98 4.88
N GLY A 54 2.88 -0.98 6.07
CA GLY A 54 2.95 -2.07 7.04
C GLY A 54 2.32 -3.34 6.50
N GLU A 55 1.20 -3.18 5.81
CA GLU A 55 0.52 -4.28 5.13
C GLU A 55 -0.02 -3.82 3.78
N THR A 56 0.14 -4.67 2.77
CA THR A 56 -0.50 -4.48 1.46
C THR A 56 -0.95 -5.80 0.87
N GLY A 57 -1.93 -5.76 -0.01
CA GLY A 57 -2.40 -6.95 -0.69
C GLY A 57 -3.62 -6.73 -1.57
N SER A 58 -3.80 -7.64 -2.48
CA SER A 58 -4.97 -7.80 -3.34
C SER A 58 -5.37 -9.28 -3.36
N PRO A 59 -6.65 -9.61 -3.49
CA PRO A 59 -7.10 -11.01 -3.52
C PRO A 59 -6.36 -11.85 -4.55
N ALA A 60 -6.06 -13.10 -4.18
CA ALA A 60 -5.43 -14.06 -5.07
C ALA A 60 -6.26 -14.22 -6.36
N GLY A 61 -5.60 -14.19 -7.51
CA GLY A 61 -6.25 -14.30 -8.80
C GLY A 61 -5.48 -13.60 -9.92
N THR A 62 -6.10 -13.50 -11.07
CA THR A 62 -5.47 -12.99 -12.30
C THR A 62 -5.08 -11.51 -12.25
N LYS A 63 -5.71 -10.72 -11.39
CA LYS A 63 -5.42 -9.28 -11.23
C LYS A 63 -4.35 -8.99 -10.17
N GLN A 64 -4.07 -9.93 -9.28
CA GLN A 64 -3.10 -9.74 -8.21
C GLN A 64 -1.69 -9.38 -8.70
N PRO A 65 -1.13 -10.01 -9.75
CA PRO A 65 0.18 -9.61 -10.29
C PRO A 65 0.20 -8.16 -10.80
N GLY A 66 -0.89 -7.69 -11.41
CA GLY A 66 -1.02 -6.30 -11.86
C GLY A 66 -0.97 -5.31 -10.69
N PHE A 67 -1.70 -5.59 -9.61
CA PHE A 67 -1.63 -4.80 -8.38
C PHE A 67 -0.21 -4.78 -7.80
N ALA A 68 0.46 -5.93 -7.74
CA ALA A 68 1.83 -6.04 -7.25
C ALA A 68 2.81 -5.21 -8.09
N ALA A 69 2.67 -5.25 -9.43
CA ALA A 69 3.49 -4.45 -10.35
C ALA A 69 3.29 -2.94 -10.12
N GLU A 70 2.05 -2.48 -10.02
CA GLU A 70 1.73 -1.08 -9.75
C GLU A 70 2.27 -0.61 -8.39
N MET A 71 2.07 -1.40 -7.34
CA MET A 71 2.56 -1.10 -6.00
C MET A 71 4.09 -1.01 -5.98
N ARG A 72 4.77 -2.01 -6.56
CA ARG A 72 6.24 -2.02 -6.67
C ARG A 72 6.77 -0.81 -7.43
N ALA A 73 6.19 -0.50 -8.59
CA ALA A 73 6.59 0.65 -9.39
C ALA A 73 6.38 1.96 -8.63
N ALA A 74 5.25 2.08 -7.90
CA ALA A 74 4.94 3.24 -7.10
C ALA A 74 5.94 3.43 -5.94
N CYS A 75 6.34 2.35 -5.27
CA CYS A 75 7.35 2.40 -4.21
C CYS A 75 8.72 2.82 -4.75
N LEU A 76 9.15 2.25 -5.88
CA LEU A 76 10.42 2.59 -6.51
C LEU A 76 10.48 4.06 -6.98
N ALA A 77 9.35 4.60 -7.44
CA ALA A 77 9.25 5.99 -7.88
C ALA A 77 9.15 7.00 -6.73
N ARG A 78 9.00 6.55 -5.49
CA ARG A 78 8.79 7.40 -4.32
C ARG A 78 9.76 7.07 -3.19
N PRO A 79 10.95 7.70 -3.18
CA PRO A 79 12.00 7.39 -2.18
C PRO A 79 11.57 7.58 -0.72
N GLN A 80 10.48 8.31 -0.49
CA GLN A 80 9.88 8.47 0.83
C GLN A 80 9.30 7.14 1.36
N ILE A 81 8.83 6.25 0.47
CA ILE A 81 8.38 4.91 0.85
C ILE A 81 9.60 4.03 1.08
N ARG A 82 9.84 3.62 2.32
CA ARG A 82 11.02 2.87 2.73
C ARG A 82 10.80 1.37 2.82
N VAL A 83 9.58 0.97 3.15
CA VAL A 83 9.21 -0.43 3.32
C VAL A 83 7.80 -0.63 2.78
N ALA A 84 7.57 -1.77 2.14
CA ALA A 84 6.25 -2.27 1.82
C ALA A 84 6.20 -3.79 2.07
N CYS A 85 5.30 -4.21 2.95
CA CYS A 85 5.14 -5.60 3.34
C CYS A 85 3.87 -6.18 2.74
N TRP A 86 3.99 -7.32 2.04
CA TRP A 86 2.81 -8.01 1.54
C TRP A 86 2.19 -8.87 2.62
N TRP A 87 0.87 -8.72 2.80
CA TRP A 87 0.08 -9.62 3.67
C TRP A 87 -0.19 -10.94 2.96
N ASN A 88 0.57 -11.97 3.27
CA ASN A 88 0.56 -13.26 2.58
C ASN A 88 -0.24 -14.32 3.35
N GLN A 89 -1.52 -14.04 3.62
CA GLN A 89 -2.34 -14.91 4.45
C GLN A 89 -3.82 -14.93 4.02
N GLN A 90 -4.54 -15.93 4.49
CA GLN A 90 -5.99 -16.05 4.38
C GLN A 90 -6.60 -16.29 5.77
N PHE A 91 -7.66 -15.54 6.06
CA PHE A 91 -8.50 -15.79 7.22
C PHE A 91 -9.91 -16.18 6.78
N THR A 92 -10.59 -17.00 7.59
CA THR A 92 -11.99 -17.34 7.37
C THR A 92 -12.85 -16.07 7.26
N GLY A 93 -13.64 -15.96 6.19
CA GLY A 93 -14.52 -14.81 5.94
C GLY A 93 -13.84 -13.63 5.24
N ASN A 94 -12.54 -13.67 4.98
CA ASN A 94 -11.82 -12.65 4.22
C ASN A 94 -11.35 -13.19 2.86
N PRO A 95 -11.07 -12.30 1.90
CA PRO A 95 -10.40 -12.70 0.66
C PRO A 95 -9.06 -13.40 0.94
N ASP A 96 -8.67 -14.30 0.06
CA ASP A 96 -7.34 -14.92 0.09
C ASP A 96 -6.31 -13.93 -0.47
N TYR A 97 -5.41 -13.44 0.37
CA TYR A 97 -4.34 -12.52 -0.02
C TYR A 97 -2.99 -13.20 -0.26
N ARG A 98 -2.94 -14.54 -0.23
CA ARG A 98 -1.69 -15.26 -0.51
C ARG A 98 -1.21 -14.98 -1.92
N MET A 99 0.08 -14.72 -2.03
CA MET A 99 0.69 -14.47 -3.33
C MET A 99 0.60 -15.68 -4.24
N THR A 100 0.14 -15.48 -5.46
CA THR A 100 0.33 -16.46 -6.53
C THR A 100 1.80 -16.48 -6.98
N ALA A 101 2.24 -17.54 -7.66
CA ALA A 101 3.61 -17.61 -8.19
C ALA A 101 3.94 -16.42 -9.12
N ALA A 102 2.97 -16.00 -9.94
CA ALA A 102 3.11 -14.84 -10.80
C ALA A 102 3.24 -13.53 -10.00
N THR A 103 2.55 -13.43 -8.85
CA THR A 103 2.66 -12.27 -7.97
C THR A 103 4.02 -12.22 -7.29
N VAL A 104 4.54 -13.34 -6.82
CA VAL A 104 5.87 -13.43 -6.21
C VAL A 104 6.94 -12.96 -7.18
N SER A 105 6.94 -13.43 -8.43
CA SER A 105 7.91 -13.02 -9.45
C SER A 105 7.80 -11.55 -9.86
N THR A 106 6.66 -10.93 -9.62
CA THR A 106 6.42 -9.50 -9.91
C THR A 106 6.81 -8.62 -8.73
N TRP A 107 6.55 -9.06 -7.50
CA TRP A 107 6.80 -8.31 -6.28
C TRP A 107 8.28 -8.30 -5.89
N LEU A 108 8.90 -9.47 -5.93
CA LEU A 108 10.32 -9.61 -5.61
C LEU A 108 11.21 -9.22 -6.82
N PRO A 109 12.41 -8.67 -6.56
CA PRO A 109 13.36 -8.32 -7.61
C PRO A 109 13.92 -9.55 -8.31
#